data_9cc85663c839494c1c19ab658fbbb2cc
#
_entry.id   9cc85663c839494c1c19ab658fbbb2cc
#
_cell.length_a   1.000
_cell.length_b   1.000
_cell.length_c   1.000
_cell.angle_alpha   90.00
_cell.angle_beta   90.00
_cell.angle_gamma   90.00
#
_symmetry.space_group_name_H-M   'P 1'
#
loop_
_entity.id
_entity.type
_entity.pdbx_description
1 polymer ?
#
loop_
_entity_poly.entity_id
_entity_poly.type
_entity_poly.pdbx_seq_one_letter_code
_entity_poly.pdbx_strand_id
1 'polypeptide(L)' 'MEIRILGPACINCLKLELLVAQALKETGREAVITKVIEDREISKFRGEPPILLMEGQVVHAGLPLPPLDEIKKFILTR' A
#
# COMPACT_ATOMS: atom_id res chain seq x y z
N MET A 1 -5.77 -11.96 -1.78
CA MET A 1 -5.30 -10.67 -2.34
C MET A 1 -3.87 -10.41 -1.90
N GLU A 2 -3.05 -9.92 -2.81
CA GLU A 2 -1.67 -9.54 -2.50
C GLU A 2 -1.54 -8.03 -2.50
N ILE A 3 -0.99 -7.50 -1.42
CA ILE A 3 -0.77 -6.06 -1.27
C ILE A 3 0.72 -5.86 -1.00
N ARG A 4 1.33 -4.95 -1.77
CA ARG A 4 2.72 -4.58 -1.56
C ARG A 4 2.84 -3.11 -1.22
N ILE A 5 3.70 -2.82 -0.26
CA ILE A 5 4.02 -1.45 0.12
C ILE A 5 5.50 -1.25 -0.13
N LEU A 6 5.82 -0.38 -1.09
CA LEU A 6 7.18 -0.12 -1.51
C LEU A 6 7.66 1.20 -0.93
N GLY A 7 8.77 1.16 -0.23
CA GLY A 7 9.38 2.37 0.29
C GLY A 7 10.47 2.04 1.27
N PRO A 8 11.42 2.98 1.47
CA PRO A 8 12.42 2.80 2.52
C PRO A 8 11.71 2.70 3.87
N ALA A 9 12.36 2.07 4.84
CA ALA A 9 11.78 1.91 6.17
C ALA A 9 11.59 3.28 6.82
N CYS A 10 10.42 3.87 6.65
CA CYS A 10 10.11 5.21 7.12
C CYS A 10 8.75 5.23 7.82
N ILE A 11 8.49 6.33 8.54
CA ILE A 11 7.26 6.47 9.30
C ILE A 11 6.02 6.45 8.39
N ASN A 12 6.11 7.03 7.19
CA ASN A 12 4.99 7.08 6.27
C ASN A 12 4.65 5.69 5.73
N CYS A 13 5.67 4.85 5.50
CA CYS A 13 5.45 3.49 5.06
C CYS A 13 4.76 2.67 6.15
N LEU A 14 5.15 2.89 7.40
CA LEU A 14 4.50 2.25 8.54
C LEU A 14 3.05 2.72 8.70
N LYS A 15 2.81 4.01 8.56
CA LYS A 15 1.46 4.56 8.62
C LYS A 15 0.57 3.97 7.53
N LEU A 16 1.10 3.84 6.31
CA LEU A 16 0.35 3.23 5.22
C LEU A 16 0.02 1.78 5.51
N GLU A 17 0.98 1.04 6.06
CA GLU A 17 0.74 -0.35 6.45
C GLU A 17 -0.40 -0.45 7.46
N LEU A 18 -0.40 0.42 8.46
CA LEU A 18 -1.45 0.42 9.48
C LEU A 18 -2.81 0.76 8.90
N LEU A 19 -2.87 1.72 7.96
CA LEU A 19 -4.11 2.07 7.27
C LEU A 19 -4.64 0.89 6.44
N VAL A 20 -3.76 0.21 5.73
CA VAL A 20 -4.14 -0.96 4.94
C VAL A 20 -4.65 -2.08 5.84
N ALA A 21 -3.97 -2.34 6.95
CA ALA A 21 -4.39 -3.37 7.90
C ALA A 21 -5.78 -3.04 8.47
N GLN A 22 -6.02 -1.79 8.83
CA GLN A 22 -7.31 -1.34 9.33
C GLN A 22 -8.40 -1.48 8.27
N ALA A 23 -8.10 -1.12 7.03
CA ALA A 23 -9.04 -1.24 5.93
C ALA A 23 -9.43 -2.70 5.66
N LEU A 24 -8.47 -3.61 5.73
CA LEU A 24 -8.74 -5.04 5.58
C LEU A 24 -9.66 -5.54 6.69
N LYS A 25 -9.38 -5.10 7.92
CA LYS A 25 -10.20 -5.50 9.06
C LYS A 25 -11.64 -5.01 8.90
N GLU A 26 -11.81 -3.76 8.48
CA GLU A 26 -13.15 -3.16 8.37
C GLU A 26 -13.94 -3.70 7.19
N THR A 27 -13.27 -4.13 6.11
CA THR A 27 -13.94 -4.71 4.95
C THR A 27 -14.14 -6.22 5.05
N GLY A 28 -13.54 -6.84 6.06
CA GLY A 28 -13.61 -8.29 6.21
C GLY A 28 -12.82 -9.06 5.16
N ARG A 29 -11.94 -8.39 4.41
CA ARG A 29 -11.12 -9.02 3.38
C ARG A 29 -9.78 -9.48 3.95
N GLU A 30 -9.27 -10.57 3.41
CA GLU A 30 -7.96 -11.08 3.78
C GLU A 30 -6.96 -10.80 2.67
N ALA A 31 -5.74 -10.45 3.07
CA ALA A 31 -4.66 -10.20 2.12
C ALA A 31 -3.31 -10.44 2.78
N VAL A 32 -2.34 -10.74 1.94
CA VAL A 32 -0.95 -10.82 2.37
C VAL A 32 -0.32 -9.46 2.08
N ILE A 33 0.23 -8.84 3.12
CA ILE A 33 0.90 -7.55 2.99
C ILE A 33 2.40 -7.78 2.99
N THR A 34 3.06 -7.38 1.92
CA THR A 34 4.51 -7.51 1.78
C THR A 34 5.12 -6.11 1.70
N LYS A 35 6.12 -5.87 2.55
CA LYS A 35 6.87 -4.60 2.51
C LYS A 35 8.13 -4.79 1.70
N VAL A 36 8.37 -3.88 0.76
CA VAL A 36 9.56 -3.90 -0.10
C VAL A 36 10.36 -2.65 0.20
N ILE A 37 11.55 -2.83 0.74
CA ILE A 37 12.40 -1.72 1.18
C ILE A 37 13.63 -1.52 0.30
N GLU A 38 13.86 -2.40 -0.66
CA GLU A 38 15.03 -2.32 -1.52
C GLU A 38 14.86 -1.26 -2.62
N ASP A 39 15.80 -0.33 -2.70
CA ASP A 39 15.75 0.74 -3.69
C ASP A 39 15.65 0.20 -5.12
N ARG A 40 16.30 -0.91 -5.40
CA ARG A 40 16.27 -1.54 -6.70
C ARG A 40 14.84 -1.92 -7.12
N GLU A 41 14.09 -2.48 -6.19
CA GLU A 41 12.71 -2.87 -6.45
C GLU A 41 11.79 -1.67 -6.53
N ILE A 42 12.00 -0.69 -5.64
CA ILE A 42 11.19 0.53 -5.61
C ILE A 42 11.34 1.32 -6.90
N SER A 43 12.56 1.40 -7.44
CA SER A 43 12.86 2.19 -8.64
C SER A 43 12.24 1.62 -9.92
N LYS A 44 11.73 0.39 -9.88
CA LYS A 44 11.04 -0.20 -11.04
C LYS A 44 9.66 0.43 -11.25
N PHE A 45 9.15 1.15 -10.26
CA PHE A 45 7.83 1.74 -10.33
C PHE A 45 7.93 3.26 -10.43
N ARG A 46 6.96 3.88 -11.10
CA ARG A 46 6.88 5.33 -11.19
C ARG A 46 6.22 5.89 -9.95
N GLY A 47 6.63 7.09 -9.58
CA GLY A 47 6.10 7.78 -8.42
C GLY A 47 7.04 7.73 -7.24
N GLU A 48 6.70 8.47 -6.22
CA GLU A 48 7.51 8.57 -5.01
C GLU A 48 7.00 7.62 -3.93
N PRO A 49 7.91 7.04 -3.13
CA PRO A 49 7.48 6.24 -1.98
C PRO A 49 6.68 7.09 -0.98
N PRO A 50 5.75 6.47 -0.24
CA PRO A 50 5.41 5.05 -0.31
C PRO A 50 4.51 4.74 -1.50
N ILE A 51 4.73 3.58 -2.11
CA ILE A 51 3.94 3.13 -3.26
C ILE A 51 3.10 1.94 -2.82
N LEU A 52 1.81 2.01 -3.08
CA LEU A 52 0.87 0.95 -2.72
C LEU A 52 0.45 0.18 -3.97
N LEU A 53 0.70 -1.12 -3.97
CA LEU A 53 0.27 -2.02 -5.04
C LEU A 53 -0.78 -2.99 -4.52
N MET A 54 -1.81 -3.22 -5.32
CA MET A 54 -2.81 -4.26 -5.06
C MET A 54 -2.93 -5.10 -6.31
N GLU A 55 -2.71 -6.42 -6.15
CA GLU A 55 -2.74 -7.37 -7.27
C GLU A 55 -1.81 -6.95 -8.41
N GLY A 56 -0.63 -6.45 -8.05
CA GLY A 56 0.37 -6.05 -9.03
C GLY A 56 0.17 -4.69 -9.68
N GLN A 57 -0.89 -3.96 -9.31
CA GLN A 57 -1.19 -2.65 -9.88
C GLN A 57 -0.93 -1.55 -8.87
N VAL A 58 -0.31 -0.46 -9.32
CA VAL A 58 -0.09 0.71 -8.47
C VAL A 58 -1.42 1.43 -8.30
N VAL A 59 -1.90 1.51 -7.05
CA VAL A 59 -3.14 2.23 -6.74
C VAL A 59 -2.88 3.56 -6.06
N HIS A 60 -1.69 3.76 -5.53
CA HIS A 60 -1.31 5.03 -4.90
C HIS A 60 0.21 5.14 -4.85
N ALA A 61 0.72 6.37 -4.97
CA ALA A 61 2.14 6.66 -4.83
C ALA A 61 2.33 8.04 -4.21
N GLY A 62 3.29 8.14 -3.29
CA GLY A 62 3.69 9.41 -2.70
C GLY A 62 2.80 9.91 -1.57
N LEU A 63 3.01 11.17 -1.23
CA LEU A 63 2.26 11.84 -0.16
C LEU A 63 1.33 12.88 -0.77
N PRO A 64 0.21 13.17 -0.10
CA PRO A 64 -0.24 12.62 1.19
C PRO A 64 -0.71 11.18 1.06
N LEU A 65 -0.73 10.49 2.21
CA LEU A 65 -1.24 9.12 2.25
C LEU A 65 -2.74 9.12 1.93
N PRO A 66 -3.25 8.05 1.27
CA PRO A 66 -4.67 8.00 0.99
C PRO A 66 -5.45 7.81 2.31
N PRO A 67 -6.64 8.41 2.41
CA PRO A 67 -7.47 8.20 3.60
C PRO A 67 -7.99 6.77 3.65
N LEU A 68 -8.39 6.35 4.84
CA LEU A 68 -8.86 4.99 5.07
C LEU A 68 -9.99 4.60 4.12
N ASP A 69 -10.95 5.49 3.89
CA ASP A 69 -12.09 5.22 3.00
C ASP A 69 -11.65 4.93 1.58
N GLU A 70 -10.63 5.61 1.11
CA GLU A 70 -10.11 5.39 -0.24
C GLU A 70 -9.43 4.04 -0.36
N ILE A 71 -8.67 3.67 0.66
CA ILE A 71 -8.03 2.34 0.70
C ILE A 71 -9.09 1.25 0.70
N LYS A 72 -10.18 1.43 1.46
CA LYS A 72 -11.29 0.48 1.47
C LYS A 72 -11.90 0.33 0.07
N LYS A 73 -12.04 1.42 -0.67
CA LYS A 73 -12.52 1.36 -2.04
C LYS A 73 -11.58 0.57 -2.93
N PHE A 74 -10.28 0.79 -2.80
CA PHE A 74 -9.30 0.02 -3.58
C PHE A 74 -9.44 -1.48 -3.32
N ILE A 75 -9.62 -1.85 -2.07
CA ILE A 75 -9.77 -3.25 -1.68
C ILE A 75 -11.07 -3.84 -2.24
N LEU A 76 -12.17 -3.12 -2.11
CA LEU A 76 -13.49 -3.62 -2.50
C LEU A 76 -13.68 -3.70 -4.01
N THR A 77 -12.90 -2.97 -4.79
CA THR A 77 -12.98 -3.00 -6.24
C THR A 77 -12.05 -4.03 -6.90
N ARG A 78 -11.31 -4.80 -6.11
CA ARG A 78 -10.35 -5.81 -6.62
C ARG A 78 -10.88 -7.22 -6.52
#